data_555603df3b66f00cc2f6d32b9c9d14a9
#
_entry.id   555603df3b66f00cc2f6d32b9c9d14a9
#
_cell.length_a   1.000
_cell.length_b   1.000
_cell.length_c   1.000
_cell.angle_alpha   90.00
_cell.angle_beta   90.00
_cell.angle_gamma   90.00
#
_symmetry.space_group_name_H-M   'P 1'
#
loop_
_entity.id
_entity.type
_entity.pdbx_description
1 polymer ?
#
loop_
_entity_poly.entity_id
_entity_poly.type
_entity_poly.pdbx_seq_one_letter_code
_entity_poly.pdbx_strand_id
1 'polypeptide(L)'
;MTDPFSLDGKVALITGCGSQGPGWGNGKATAVTFARRGARVYGVDLNAEAAEETRRLVEDEGGHFAVGIGSVTDRATVEGFVADCRARFGRLDILVNNVGLSIPGSAAVMTEADWDGQIEINLKSAFLCTRSVLPGMIEQGGGAVVSIASTAGIRYSGKPQAAYAAAKAGLIQFSRVAAVEYAPCGVRLNCVLPGLIETPLVERLARQFASAETGLDRDAFYTRRHQQPPMGRMGDAFDVAHAALYLASDAAKYVTGTEILVDGGLCATVPS
;
A
#
# COMPACT_ATOMS: atom_id res chain seq x y z
N MET A 1 4.59 26.27 16.27
CA MET A 1 3.61 25.33 15.68
C MET A 1 4.36 24.05 15.39
N THR A 2 3.85 22.90 15.84
CA THR A 2 4.41 21.58 15.50
C THR A 2 4.20 21.30 14.01
N ASP A 3 5.16 20.66 13.35
CA ASP A 3 5.02 20.24 11.94
C ASP A 3 3.82 19.27 11.82
N PRO A 4 2.77 19.61 11.05
CA PRO A 4 1.58 18.75 10.93
C PRO A 4 1.86 17.42 10.22
N PHE A 5 3.00 17.28 9.57
CA PHE A 5 3.47 16.04 8.95
C PHE A 5 4.39 15.21 9.87
N SER A 6 4.69 15.69 11.07
CA SER A 6 5.45 14.90 12.05
C SER A 6 4.64 13.67 12.49
N LEU A 7 5.34 12.55 12.61
CA LEU A 7 4.85 11.31 13.20
C LEU A 7 5.56 11.00 14.53
N ASP A 8 6.17 12.01 15.17
CA ASP A 8 6.87 11.84 16.44
C ASP A 8 5.94 11.21 17.49
N GLY A 9 6.44 10.16 18.14
CA GLY A 9 5.68 9.40 19.14
C GLY A 9 4.58 8.49 18.59
N LYS A 10 4.32 8.49 17.29
CA LYS A 10 3.38 7.57 16.63
C LYS A 10 4.05 6.21 16.34
N VAL A 11 3.23 5.18 16.30
CA VAL A 11 3.60 3.82 15.91
C VAL A 11 2.84 3.45 14.65
N ALA A 12 3.57 3.01 13.62
CA ALA A 12 3.00 2.61 12.34
C ALA A 12 3.24 1.12 12.05
N LEU A 13 2.19 0.37 11.79
CA LEU A 13 2.25 -0.98 11.23
C LEU A 13 2.10 -0.87 9.71
N ILE A 14 3.09 -1.39 8.97
CA ILE A 14 3.14 -1.31 7.51
C ILE A 14 3.26 -2.71 6.93
N THR A 15 2.27 -3.14 6.14
CA THR A 15 2.27 -4.46 5.51
C THR A 15 2.97 -4.42 4.15
N GLY A 16 3.76 -5.46 3.82
CA GLY A 16 4.58 -5.49 2.62
C GLY A 16 5.68 -4.44 2.66
N CYS A 17 6.40 -4.36 3.80
CA CYS A 17 7.43 -3.36 4.05
C CYS A 17 8.73 -3.57 3.28
N GLY A 18 8.91 -4.73 2.67
CA GLY A 18 10.05 -5.04 1.81
C GLY A 18 9.86 -4.61 0.36
N SER A 19 10.72 -5.12 -0.51
CA SER A 19 10.62 -4.93 -1.96
C SER A 19 10.75 -6.27 -2.68
N GLN A 20 10.06 -6.42 -3.82
CA GLN A 20 10.09 -7.67 -4.63
C GLN A 20 11.36 -7.80 -5.49
N GLY A 21 12.39 -7.03 -5.21
CA GLY A 21 13.67 -6.99 -5.90
C GLY A 21 14.45 -5.74 -5.54
N PRO A 22 15.64 -5.53 -6.12
CA PRO A 22 16.47 -4.35 -5.89
C PRO A 22 15.71 -3.05 -6.18
N GLY A 23 15.80 -2.07 -5.30
CA GLY A 23 15.14 -0.77 -5.45
C GLY A 23 14.01 -0.51 -4.44
N TRP A 24 13.07 0.38 -4.81
CA TRP A 24 12.05 0.90 -3.92
C TRP A 24 10.65 0.37 -4.28
N GLY A 25 10.10 -0.50 -3.42
CA GLY A 25 8.66 -0.80 -3.42
C GLY A 25 7.89 0.25 -2.59
N ASN A 26 6.58 0.37 -2.82
CA ASN A 26 5.75 1.35 -2.11
C ASN A 26 5.81 1.17 -0.59
N GLY A 27 5.76 -0.06 -0.08
CA GLY A 27 5.83 -0.35 1.35
C GLY A 27 7.17 0.00 1.97
N LYS A 28 8.28 -0.32 1.28
CA LYS A 28 9.64 0.06 1.71
C LYS A 28 9.80 1.58 1.76
N ALA A 29 9.39 2.29 0.71
CA ALA A 29 9.44 3.74 0.67
C ALA A 29 8.56 4.38 1.76
N THR A 30 7.36 3.83 2.00
CA THR A 30 6.47 4.30 3.06
C THR A 30 7.10 4.11 4.45
N ALA A 31 7.70 2.94 4.70
CA ALA A 31 8.33 2.62 5.98
C ALA A 31 9.49 3.59 6.29
N VAL A 32 10.37 3.81 5.33
CA VAL A 32 11.50 4.76 5.47
C VAL A 32 11.00 6.20 5.61
N THR A 33 10.00 6.61 4.81
CA THR A 33 9.42 7.95 4.90
C THR A 33 8.79 8.21 6.27
N PHE A 34 8.05 7.24 6.83
CA PHE A 34 7.41 7.39 8.14
C PHE A 34 8.45 7.43 9.27
N ALA A 35 9.48 6.60 9.20
CA ALA A 35 10.59 6.62 10.17
C ALA A 35 11.34 7.98 10.16
N ARG A 36 11.64 8.53 8.98
CA ARG A 36 12.23 9.87 8.82
C ARG A 36 11.37 11.00 9.41
N ARG A 37 10.07 10.75 9.58
CA ARG A 37 9.12 11.68 10.21
C ARG A 37 8.87 11.39 11.69
N GLY A 38 9.69 10.52 12.31
CA GLY A 38 9.67 10.23 13.74
C GLY A 38 8.80 9.06 14.16
N ALA A 39 8.15 8.33 13.23
CA ALA A 39 7.39 7.14 13.59
C ALA A 39 8.31 5.98 14.01
N ARG A 40 7.85 5.22 15.01
CA ARG A 40 8.36 3.87 15.24
C ARG A 40 7.60 2.91 14.32
N VAL A 41 8.32 2.16 13.49
CA VAL A 41 7.72 1.33 12.44
C VAL A 41 7.74 -0.15 12.86
N TYR A 42 6.61 -0.81 12.71
CA TYR A 42 6.48 -2.25 12.71
C TYR A 42 6.21 -2.72 11.28
N GLY A 43 7.23 -3.22 10.61
CA GLY A 43 7.15 -3.66 9.22
C GLY A 43 6.83 -5.15 9.13
N VAL A 44 5.84 -5.51 8.32
CA VAL A 44 5.45 -6.90 8.06
C VAL A 44 5.72 -7.27 6.62
N ASP A 45 6.37 -8.42 6.39
CA ASP A 45 6.57 -8.99 5.06
C ASP A 45 6.60 -10.53 5.10
N LEU A 46 6.35 -11.18 3.96
CA LEU A 46 6.58 -12.61 3.78
C LEU A 46 8.06 -12.93 3.58
N ASN A 47 8.81 -11.99 2.98
CA ASN A 47 10.22 -12.13 2.70
C ASN A 47 11.05 -11.49 3.82
N ALA A 48 11.65 -12.34 4.65
CA ALA A 48 12.47 -11.92 5.79
C ALA A 48 13.66 -11.06 5.36
N GLU A 49 14.33 -11.39 4.26
CA GLU A 49 15.51 -10.65 3.78
C GLU A 49 15.13 -9.24 3.31
N ALA A 50 14.03 -9.11 2.57
CA ALA A 50 13.53 -7.82 2.11
C ALA A 50 13.04 -6.93 3.27
N ALA A 51 12.40 -7.51 4.29
CA ALA A 51 12.00 -6.78 5.49
C ALA A 51 13.23 -6.31 6.30
N GLU A 52 14.24 -7.18 6.42
CA GLU A 52 15.48 -6.87 7.11
C GLU A 52 16.32 -5.80 6.41
N GLU A 53 16.32 -5.77 5.08
CA GLU A 53 16.93 -4.67 4.30
C GLU A 53 16.27 -3.33 4.64
N THR A 54 14.94 -3.30 4.72
CA THR A 54 14.20 -2.08 5.08
C THR A 54 14.49 -1.66 6.52
N ARG A 55 14.58 -2.62 7.45
CA ARG A 55 14.95 -2.37 8.85
C ARG A 55 16.31 -1.68 8.94
N ARG A 56 17.32 -2.23 8.25
CA ARG A 56 18.68 -1.64 8.25
C ARG A 56 18.67 -0.21 7.72
N LEU A 57 17.99 0.05 6.62
CA LEU A 57 17.89 1.41 6.07
C LEU A 57 17.29 2.41 7.06
N VAL A 58 16.29 2.00 7.83
CA VAL A 58 15.68 2.86 8.85
C VAL A 58 16.61 3.07 10.03
N GLU A 59 17.26 2.01 10.52
CA GLU A 59 18.16 2.08 11.68
C GLU A 59 19.46 2.81 11.37
N ASP A 60 20.00 2.69 10.15
CA ASP A 60 21.19 3.43 9.69
C ASP A 60 20.94 4.95 9.68
N GLU A 61 19.68 5.39 9.54
CA GLU A 61 19.25 6.78 9.66
C GLU A 61 18.82 7.16 11.10
N GLY A 62 19.00 6.26 12.08
CA GLY A 62 18.68 6.50 13.49
C GLY A 62 17.20 6.31 13.84
N GLY A 63 16.40 5.75 12.95
CA GLY A 63 14.99 5.43 13.19
C GLY A 63 14.79 4.14 13.99
N HIS A 64 13.55 3.84 14.35
CA HIS A 64 13.16 2.63 15.08
C HIS A 64 12.32 1.71 14.21
N PHE A 65 12.76 0.47 14.04
CA PHE A 65 12.06 -0.52 13.22
C PHE A 65 12.02 -1.89 13.91
N ALA A 66 10.87 -2.54 13.88
CA ALA A 66 10.71 -3.95 14.24
C ALA A 66 10.11 -4.71 13.06
N VAL A 67 10.46 -6.00 12.95
CA VAL A 67 10.04 -6.85 11.81
C VAL A 67 9.11 -7.95 12.30
N GLY A 68 8.00 -8.14 11.59
CA GLY A 68 7.15 -9.32 11.64
C GLY A 68 7.21 -10.09 10.32
N ILE A 69 7.44 -11.41 10.39
CA ILE A 69 7.53 -12.27 9.20
C ILE A 69 6.31 -13.20 9.14
N GLY A 70 5.55 -13.11 8.06
CA GLY A 70 4.38 -13.96 7.85
C GLY A 70 3.34 -13.36 6.91
N SER A 71 2.27 -14.14 6.68
CA SER A 71 1.20 -13.76 5.76
C SER A 71 0.13 -12.92 6.43
N VAL A 72 -0.25 -11.83 5.78
CA VAL A 72 -1.39 -10.99 6.18
C VAL A 72 -2.74 -11.53 5.69
N THR A 73 -2.75 -12.68 5.01
CA THR A 73 -3.99 -13.39 4.65
C THR A 73 -4.42 -14.41 5.71
N ASP A 74 -3.54 -14.70 6.68
CA ASP A 74 -3.85 -15.53 7.84
C ASP A 74 -4.22 -14.68 9.05
N ARG A 75 -5.39 -14.95 9.61
CA ARG A 75 -5.94 -14.18 10.72
C ARG A 75 -5.09 -14.24 11.98
N ALA A 76 -4.66 -15.44 12.38
CA ALA A 76 -3.91 -15.62 13.61
C ALA A 76 -2.55 -14.93 13.55
N THR A 77 -1.91 -15.00 12.38
CA THR A 77 -0.64 -14.31 12.08
C THR A 77 -0.82 -12.78 12.20
N VAL A 78 -1.89 -12.22 11.64
CA VAL A 78 -2.17 -10.78 11.74
C VAL A 78 -2.44 -10.35 13.18
N GLU A 79 -3.25 -11.10 13.94
CA GLU A 79 -3.50 -10.84 15.35
C GLU A 79 -2.20 -10.89 16.17
N GLY A 80 -1.30 -11.83 15.84
CA GLY A 80 0.05 -11.92 16.42
C GLY A 80 0.91 -10.67 16.14
N PHE A 81 0.92 -10.15 14.92
CA PHE A 81 1.65 -8.93 14.58
C PHE A 81 1.14 -7.70 15.34
N VAL A 82 -0.17 -7.55 15.45
CA VAL A 82 -0.77 -6.43 16.21
C VAL A 82 -0.42 -6.53 17.70
N ALA A 83 -0.47 -7.73 18.27
CA ALA A 83 -0.11 -7.98 19.67
C ALA A 83 1.38 -7.69 19.92
N ASP A 84 2.29 -8.19 19.06
CA ASP A 84 3.74 -7.96 19.18
C ASP A 84 4.09 -6.47 18.98
N CYS A 85 3.48 -5.80 18.01
CA CYS A 85 3.63 -4.36 17.81
C CYS A 85 3.26 -3.56 19.07
N ARG A 86 2.10 -3.86 19.66
CA ARG A 86 1.65 -3.21 20.90
C ARG A 86 2.54 -3.54 22.11
N ALA A 87 2.99 -4.77 22.22
CA ALA A 87 3.91 -5.19 23.29
C ALA A 87 5.25 -4.44 23.22
N ARG A 88 5.80 -4.25 22.01
CA ARG A 88 7.08 -3.55 21.79
C ARG A 88 7.00 -2.05 21.95
N PHE A 89 5.94 -1.43 21.44
CA PHE A 89 5.86 0.03 21.29
C PHE A 89 4.79 0.68 22.17
N GLY A 90 3.95 -0.10 22.86
CA GLY A 90 2.93 0.35 23.81
C GLY A 90 1.63 0.86 23.16
N ARG A 91 1.63 1.13 21.84
CA ARG A 91 0.50 1.68 21.09
C ARG A 91 0.55 1.28 19.62
N LEU A 92 -0.52 1.57 18.87
CA LEU A 92 -0.55 1.44 17.42
C LEU A 92 -1.45 2.54 16.84
N ASP A 93 -0.87 3.54 16.18
CA ASP A 93 -1.56 4.74 15.72
C ASP A 93 -1.93 4.69 14.24
N ILE A 94 -1.10 4.03 13.45
CA ILE A 94 -1.19 4.05 12.00
C ILE A 94 -1.11 2.62 11.47
N LEU A 95 -2.05 2.27 10.59
CA LEU A 95 -1.97 1.06 9.76
C LEU A 95 -1.82 1.46 8.30
N VAL A 96 -0.82 0.91 7.60
CA VAL A 96 -0.73 1.00 6.14
C VAL A 96 -0.95 -0.38 5.53
N ASN A 97 -2.11 -0.59 4.92
CA ASN A 97 -2.43 -1.78 4.12
C ASN A 97 -1.81 -1.62 2.73
N ASN A 98 -0.58 -2.08 2.56
CA ASN A 98 0.13 -1.94 1.30
C ASN A 98 0.26 -3.26 0.52
N VAL A 99 0.09 -4.42 1.16
CA VAL A 99 0.18 -5.71 0.45
C VAL A 99 -0.80 -5.76 -0.71
N GLY A 100 -0.32 -6.23 -1.84
CA GLY A 100 -1.13 -6.45 -3.04
C GLY A 100 -0.34 -7.07 -4.18
N LEU A 101 -1.04 -7.81 -5.01
CA LEU A 101 -0.50 -8.49 -6.18
C LEU A 101 -1.53 -8.49 -7.30
N SER A 102 -1.09 -8.20 -8.53
CA SER A 102 -1.94 -8.29 -9.72
C SER A 102 -1.49 -9.48 -10.58
N ILE A 103 -2.41 -10.40 -10.80
CA ILE A 103 -2.27 -11.46 -11.81
C ILE A 103 -3.15 -11.07 -12.99
N PRO A 104 -2.60 -10.97 -14.22
CA PRO A 104 -3.40 -10.71 -15.42
C PRO A 104 -4.39 -11.86 -15.68
N GLY A 105 -5.58 -11.52 -16.14
CA GLY A 105 -6.60 -12.49 -16.51
C GLY A 105 -7.91 -11.80 -16.85
N SER A 106 -8.53 -12.20 -17.97
CA SER A 106 -9.88 -11.75 -18.33
C SER A 106 -10.93 -12.61 -17.62
N ALA A 107 -12.14 -12.08 -17.47
CA ALA A 107 -13.24 -12.79 -16.81
C ALA A 107 -13.59 -14.15 -17.43
N ALA A 108 -13.34 -14.34 -18.73
CA ALA A 108 -13.67 -15.57 -19.42
C ALA A 108 -12.68 -16.71 -19.21
N VAL A 109 -11.41 -16.41 -18.86
CA VAL A 109 -10.33 -17.41 -18.80
C VAL A 109 -9.65 -17.52 -17.42
N MET A 110 -9.96 -16.59 -16.51
CA MET A 110 -9.43 -16.61 -15.15
C MET A 110 -9.98 -17.82 -14.40
N THR A 111 -9.12 -18.54 -13.70
CA THR A 111 -9.56 -19.66 -12.84
C THR A 111 -10.19 -19.12 -11.55
N GLU A 112 -11.07 -19.92 -10.91
CA GLU A 112 -11.61 -19.59 -9.59
C GLU A 112 -10.49 -19.41 -8.56
N ALA A 113 -9.46 -20.23 -8.59
CA ALA A 113 -8.31 -20.14 -7.70
C ALA A 113 -7.54 -18.82 -7.86
N ASP A 114 -7.34 -18.35 -9.10
CA ASP A 114 -6.72 -17.02 -9.34
C ASP A 114 -7.61 -15.87 -8.86
N TRP A 115 -8.93 -15.98 -9.08
CA TRP A 115 -9.90 -15.04 -8.58
C TRP A 115 -9.86 -14.96 -7.06
N ASP A 116 -10.01 -16.09 -6.37
CA ASP A 116 -10.01 -16.18 -4.90
C ASP A 116 -8.69 -15.66 -4.32
N GLY A 117 -7.55 -16.05 -4.88
CA GLY A 117 -6.24 -15.57 -4.47
C GLY A 117 -6.08 -14.05 -4.62
N GLN A 118 -6.64 -13.45 -5.68
CA GLN A 118 -6.63 -11.99 -5.86
C GLN A 118 -7.51 -11.27 -4.82
N ILE A 119 -8.70 -11.80 -4.52
CA ILE A 119 -9.57 -11.26 -3.47
C ILE A 119 -8.90 -11.41 -2.10
N GLU A 120 -8.30 -12.56 -1.83
CA GLU A 120 -7.63 -12.84 -0.57
C GLU A 120 -6.48 -11.87 -0.31
N ILE A 121 -5.55 -11.71 -1.26
CA ILE A 121 -4.35 -10.90 -1.05
C ILE A 121 -4.61 -9.39 -1.14
N ASN A 122 -5.57 -8.92 -1.95
CA ASN A 122 -5.79 -7.49 -2.19
C ASN A 122 -6.93 -6.86 -1.38
N LEU A 123 -7.87 -7.66 -0.85
CA LEU A 123 -9.03 -7.18 -0.11
C LEU A 123 -9.13 -7.80 1.28
N LYS A 124 -9.15 -9.14 1.39
CA LYS A 124 -9.29 -9.83 2.67
C LYS A 124 -8.12 -9.52 3.61
N SER A 125 -6.88 -9.44 3.11
CA SER A 125 -5.71 -9.06 3.91
C SER A 125 -5.89 -7.70 4.59
N ALA A 126 -6.33 -6.68 3.84
CA ALA A 126 -6.60 -5.35 4.38
C ALA A 126 -7.76 -5.35 5.40
N PHE A 127 -8.81 -6.13 5.15
CA PHE A 127 -9.88 -6.34 6.11
C PHE A 127 -9.36 -6.95 7.41
N LEU A 128 -8.56 -8.01 7.35
CA LEU A 128 -8.01 -8.68 8.54
C LEU A 128 -7.12 -7.75 9.36
N CYS A 129 -6.21 -7.01 8.70
CA CYS A 129 -5.35 -6.03 9.37
C CYS A 129 -6.17 -4.91 10.01
N THR A 130 -7.10 -4.31 9.26
CA THR A 130 -7.97 -3.22 9.75
C THR A 130 -8.79 -3.69 10.94
N ARG A 131 -9.46 -4.84 10.83
CA ARG A 131 -10.23 -5.44 11.93
C ARG A 131 -9.40 -5.63 13.20
N SER A 132 -8.14 -6.05 13.06
CA SER A 132 -7.28 -6.37 14.21
C SER A 132 -6.74 -5.13 14.92
N VAL A 133 -6.55 -3.99 14.21
CA VAL A 133 -6.05 -2.75 14.82
C VAL A 133 -7.15 -1.89 15.42
N LEU A 134 -8.38 -1.93 14.87
CA LEU A 134 -9.50 -1.06 15.26
C LEU A 134 -9.81 -1.06 16.77
N PRO A 135 -9.90 -2.21 17.47
CA PRO A 135 -10.19 -2.20 18.91
C PRO A 135 -9.19 -1.36 19.71
N GLY A 136 -7.89 -1.50 19.40
CA GLY A 136 -6.85 -0.72 20.07
C GLY A 136 -6.86 0.75 19.68
N MET A 137 -7.16 1.09 18.44
CA MET A 137 -7.30 2.49 17.99
C MET A 137 -8.51 3.16 18.64
N ILE A 138 -9.62 2.46 18.82
CA ILE A 138 -10.81 2.96 19.53
C ILE A 138 -10.49 3.21 21.00
N GLU A 139 -9.86 2.22 21.67
CA GLU A 139 -9.47 2.31 23.07
C GLU A 139 -8.56 3.51 23.36
N GLN A 140 -7.63 3.82 22.48
CA GLN A 140 -6.69 4.94 22.62
C GLN A 140 -7.26 6.29 22.11
N GLY A 141 -8.50 6.31 21.61
CA GLY A 141 -9.22 7.52 21.19
C GLY A 141 -8.88 8.02 19.79
N GLY A 142 -8.32 7.18 18.92
CA GLY A 142 -8.08 7.53 17.53
C GLY A 142 -6.98 6.73 16.85
N GLY A 143 -6.91 6.91 15.53
CA GLY A 143 -5.91 6.27 14.67
C GLY A 143 -6.08 6.65 13.20
N ALA A 144 -5.18 6.20 12.36
CA ALA A 144 -5.26 6.39 10.91
C ALA A 144 -4.98 5.07 10.17
N VAL A 145 -5.88 4.69 9.28
CA VAL A 145 -5.70 3.56 8.36
C VAL A 145 -5.56 4.11 6.95
N VAL A 146 -4.46 3.77 6.29
CA VAL A 146 -4.20 4.14 4.90
C VAL A 146 -4.11 2.86 4.08
N SER A 147 -5.00 2.69 3.11
CA SER A 147 -4.99 1.53 2.23
C SER A 147 -4.46 1.88 0.85
N ILE A 148 -3.44 1.15 0.39
CA ILE A 148 -2.89 1.31 -0.97
C ILE A 148 -3.79 0.51 -1.93
N ALA A 149 -4.73 1.22 -2.53
CA ALA A 149 -5.62 0.67 -3.54
C ALA A 149 -4.97 0.69 -4.93
N SER A 150 -5.66 1.15 -5.96
CA SER A 150 -5.12 1.33 -7.31
C SER A 150 -6.12 2.10 -8.18
N THR A 151 -5.64 2.82 -9.18
CA THR A 151 -6.49 3.36 -10.26
C THR A 151 -7.27 2.28 -11.01
N ALA A 152 -6.80 1.02 -10.99
CA ALA A 152 -7.53 -0.12 -11.54
C ALA A 152 -8.86 -0.41 -10.81
N GLY A 153 -9.03 0.05 -9.57
CA GLY A 153 -10.29 -0.07 -8.83
C GLY A 153 -11.39 0.90 -9.28
N ILE A 154 -11.05 1.92 -10.07
CA ILE A 154 -11.99 2.96 -10.52
C ILE A 154 -12.08 3.10 -12.04
N ARG A 155 -11.15 2.50 -12.78
CA ARG A 155 -11.17 2.53 -14.26
C ARG A 155 -10.48 1.32 -14.86
N TYR A 156 -10.75 1.06 -16.13
CA TYR A 156 -10.01 0.08 -16.91
C TYR A 156 -8.57 0.57 -17.15
N SER A 157 -7.59 -0.23 -16.78
CA SER A 157 -6.16 0.12 -16.84
C SER A 157 -5.45 -0.26 -18.15
N GLY A 158 -6.20 -0.61 -19.20
CA GLY A 158 -5.65 -1.01 -20.50
C GLY A 158 -5.18 -2.46 -20.59
N LYS A 159 -5.37 -3.28 -19.55
CA LYS A 159 -5.04 -4.70 -19.53
C LYS A 159 -6.08 -5.52 -18.77
N PRO A 160 -6.30 -6.80 -19.12
CA PRO A 160 -7.22 -7.68 -18.40
C PRO A 160 -6.66 -7.99 -17.00
N GLN A 161 -7.39 -7.60 -15.97
CA GLN A 161 -7.08 -7.86 -14.56
C GLN A 161 -8.35 -7.80 -13.71
N ALA A 162 -9.37 -8.56 -14.10
CA ALA A 162 -10.73 -8.47 -13.56
C ALA A 162 -10.79 -8.64 -12.03
N ALA A 163 -10.19 -9.67 -11.46
CA ALA A 163 -10.21 -9.91 -10.03
C ALA A 163 -9.43 -8.86 -9.23
N TYR A 164 -8.27 -8.42 -9.75
CA TYR A 164 -7.51 -7.33 -9.11
C TYR A 164 -8.30 -6.03 -9.07
N ALA A 165 -8.92 -5.66 -10.19
CA ALA A 165 -9.75 -4.46 -10.26
C ALA A 165 -10.95 -4.54 -9.31
N ALA A 166 -11.64 -5.69 -9.26
CA ALA A 166 -12.74 -5.94 -8.33
C ALA A 166 -12.28 -5.83 -6.87
N ALA A 167 -11.15 -6.46 -6.52
CA ALA A 167 -10.59 -6.40 -5.17
C ALA A 167 -10.20 -4.98 -4.75
N LYS A 168 -9.58 -4.20 -5.64
CA LYS A 168 -9.19 -2.81 -5.37
C LYS A 168 -10.39 -1.86 -5.31
N ALA A 169 -11.43 -2.08 -6.11
CA ALA A 169 -12.71 -1.39 -5.98
C ALA A 169 -13.40 -1.71 -4.64
N GLY A 170 -13.41 -2.99 -4.27
CA GLY A 170 -13.91 -3.45 -2.95
C GLY A 170 -13.14 -2.83 -1.79
N LEU A 171 -11.80 -2.69 -1.88
CA LEU A 171 -10.98 -2.06 -0.86
C LEU A 171 -11.32 -0.57 -0.69
N ILE A 172 -11.55 0.16 -1.79
CA ILE A 172 -11.97 1.56 -1.76
C ILE A 172 -13.31 1.68 -1.04
N GLN A 173 -14.30 0.90 -1.43
CA GLN A 173 -15.63 0.97 -0.82
C GLN A 173 -15.64 0.48 0.63
N PHE A 174 -14.89 -0.57 0.96
CA PHE A 174 -14.67 -1.01 2.35
C PHE A 174 -14.12 0.13 3.21
N SER A 175 -13.10 0.82 2.71
CA SER A 175 -12.47 1.94 3.44
C SER A 175 -13.45 3.10 3.65
N ARG A 176 -14.31 3.43 2.68
CA ARG A 176 -15.34 4.47 2.81
C ARG A 176 -16.38 4.13 3.88
N VAL A 177 -16.89 2.91 3.87
CA VAL A 177 -17.90 2.46 4.85
C VAL A 177 -17.30 2.48 6.25
N ALA A 178 -16.14 1.87 6.45
CA ALA A 178 -15.45 1.87 7.73
C ALA A 178 -15.05 3.29 8.20
N ALA A 179 -14.70 4.19 7.28
CA ALA A 179 -14.39 5.57 7.61
C ALA A 179 -15.55 6.28 8.32
N VAL A 180 -16.77 6.11 7.81
CA VAL A 180 -17.98 6.71 8.40
C VAL A 180 -18.33 6.04 9.73
N GLU A 181 -18.22 4.71 9.79
CA GLU A 181 -18.53 3.92 10.99
C GLU A 181 -17.63 4.27 12.17
N TYR A 182 -16.30 4.44 11.93
CA TYR A 182 -15.33 4.66 12.99
C TYR A 182 -14.90 6.13 13.19
N ALA A 183 -15.40 7.07 12.38
CA ALA A 183 -15.14 8.50 12.58
C ALA A 183 -15.54 9.01 13.99
N PRO A 184 -16.68 8.60 14.58
CA PRO A 184 -17.04 9.00 15.94
C PRO A 184 -16.04 8.53 17.01
N CYS A 185 -15.25 7.51 16.71
CA CYS A 185 -14.20 6.99 17.59
C CYS A 185 -12.83 7.64 17.34
N GLY A 186 -12.75 8.69 16.49
CA GLY A 186 -11.49 9.35 16.14
C GLY A 186 -10.60 8.57 15.16
N VAL A 187 -11.10 7.47 14.55
CA VAL A 187 -10.33 6.68 13.59
C VAL A 187 -10.65 7.15 12.17
N ARG A 188 -9.61 7.49 11.41
CA ARG A 188 -9.72 7.90 10.01
C ARG A 188 -9.29 6.75 9.08
N LEU A 189 -10.03 6.52 8.01
CA LEU A 189 -9.68 5.53 7.00
C LEU A 189 -9.71 6.19 5.62
N ASN A 190 -8.61 6.06 4.87
CA ASN A 190 -8.48 6.66 3.54
C ASN A 190 -7.71 5.73 2.60
N CYS A 191 -7.79 6.00 1.30
CA CYS A 191 -7.08 5.26 0.27
C CYS A 191 -6.09 6.14 -0.50
N VAL A 192 -4.95 5.57 -0.87
CA VAL A 192 -4.08 6.07 -1.94
C VAL A 192 -4.31 5.19 -3.15
N LEU A 193 -4.52 5.81 -4.32
CA LEU A 193 -4.74 5.12 -5.59
C LEU A 193 -3.57 5.37 -6.54
N PRO A 194 -2.51 4.55 -6.48
CA PRO A 194 -1.40 4.67 -7.43
C PRO A 194 -1.84 4.32 -8.86
N GLY A 195 -1.30 5.08 -9.82
CA GLY A 195 -1.35 4.75 -11.24
C GLY A 195 -0.17 3.90 -11.68
N LEU A 196 0.62 4.42 -12.61
CA LEU A 196 1.85 3.78 -13.09
C LEU A 196 3.03 4.25 -12.21
N ILE A 197 3.48 3.38 -11.32
CA ILE A 197 4.58 3.62 -10.40
C ILE A 197 5.75 2.73 -10.76
N GLU A 198 6.94 3.31 -10.94
CA GLU A 198 8.18 2.58 -11.21
C GLU A 198 8.66 1.90 -9.93
N THR A 199 8.54 0.57 -9.92
CA THR A 199 8.89 -0.29 -8.78
C THR A 199 9.53 -1.59 -9.28
N PRO A 200 10.20 -2.38 -8.45
CA PRO A 200 10.72 -3.69 -8.83
C PRO A 200 9.66 -4.65 -9.37
N LEU A 201 8.40 -4.48 -8.98
CA LEU A 201 7.29 -5.22 -9.59
C LEU A 201 7.15 -4.89 -11.09
N VAL A 202 7.26 -3.61 -11.46
CA VAL A 202 7.17 -3.17 -12.86
C VAL A 202 8.38 -3.66 -13.65
N GLU A 203 9.58 -3.65 -13.07
CA GLU A 203 10.78 -4.21 -13.68
C GLU A 203 10.62 -5.73 -13.97
N ARG A 204 10.05 -6.48 -13.02
CA ARG A 204 9.75 -7.89 -13.23
C ARG A 204 8.76 -8.08 -14.39
N LEU A 205 7.71 -7.26 -14.46
CA LEU A 205 6.76 -7.27 -15.57
C LEU A 205 7.42 -6.92 -16.90
N ALA A 206 8.30 -5.90 -16.91
CA ALA A 206 9.06 -5.53 -18.13
C ALA A 206 9.88 -6.70 -18.67
N ARG A 207 10.57 -7.43 -17.79
CA ARG A 207 11.34 -8.64 -18.18
C ARG A 207 10.45 -9.78 -18.69
N GLN A 208 9.26 -9.97 -18.15
CA GLN A 208 8.31 -10.96 -18.61
C GLN A 208 7.73 -10.62 -20.00
N PHE A 209 7.50 -9.32 -20.26
CA PHE A 209 6.99 -8.83 -21.55
C PHE A 209 8.06 -8.65 -22.62
N ALA A 210 9.33 -8.49 -22.23
CA ALA A 210 10.47 -8.45 -23.15
C ALA A 210 10.85 -9.88 -23.62
N SER A 211 9.86 -10.63 -24.13
CA SER A 211 10.10 -11.95 -24.73
C SER A 211 10.17 -11.85 -26.26
N ALA A 212 10.86 -12.79 -26.86
CA ALA A 212 10.96 -12.89 -28.34
C ALA A 212 9.57 -13.01 -29.01
N GLU A 213 8.54 -13.42 -28.27
CA GLU A 213 7.17 -13.58 -28.77
C GLU A 213 6.42 -12.24 -28.91
N THR A 214 6.76 -11.22 -28.11
CA THR A 214 6.08 -9.91 -28.15
C THR A 214 6.79 -8.88 -29.02
N GLY A 215 8.06 -9.13 -29.40
CA GLY A 215 8.90 -8.19 -30.17
C GLY A 215 9.19 -6.87 -29.44
N LEU A 216 8.77 -6.73 -28.18
CA LEU A 216 8.99 -5.55 -27.35
C LEU A 216 10.26 -5.76 -26.54
N ASP A 217 11.22 -4.82 -26.65
CA ASP A 217 12.33 -4.73 -25.74
C ASP A 217 11.93 -4.03 -24.44
N ARG A 218 12.79 -4.09 -23.43
CA ARG A 218 12.58 -3.47 -22.12
C ARG A 218 12.41 -1.95 -22.24
N ASP A 219 13.18 -1.29 -23.08
CA ASP A 219 13.21 0.18 -23.19
C ASP A 219 11.91 0.67 -23.89
N ALA A 220 11.43 -0.04 -24.89
CA ALA A 220 10.13 0.23 -25.52
C ALA A 220 8.97 0.06 -24.51
N PHE A 221 9.02 -0.93 -23.62
CA PHE A 221 8.04 -1.09 -22.54
C PHE A 221 8.03 0.11 -21.61
N TYR A 222 9.20 0.58 -21.14
CA TYR A 222 9.30 1.74 -20.26
C TYR A 222 8.88 3.02 -20.96
N THR A 223 9.34 3.26 -22.19
CA THR A 223 8.96 4.41 -23.00
C THR A 223 7.46 4.52 -23.14
N ARG A 224 6.79 3.42 -23.50
CA ARG A 224 5.33 3.39 -23.61
C ARG A 224 4.64 3.70 -22.28
N ARG A 225 5.17 3.20 -21.16
CA ARG A 225 4.58 3.44 -19.83
C ARG A 225 4.77 4.87 -19.36
N HIS A 226 5.91 5.49 -19.64
CA HIS A 226 6.14 6.92 -19.34
C HIS A 226 5.23 7.86 -20.14
N GLN A 227 4.85 7.48 -21.35
CA GLN A 227 3.98 8.27 -22.22
C GLN A 227 2.49 8.20 -21.84
N GLN A 228 2.06 7.22 -21.05
CA GLN A 228 0.64 7.06 -20.71
C GLN A 228 0.10 8.14 -19.76
N PRO A 229 0.80 8.52 -18.65
CA PRO A 229 0.34 9.61 -17.82
C PRO A 229 0.55 10.96 -18.51
N PRO A 230 -0.40 11.93 -18.38
CA PRO A 230 -0.23 13.29 -18.93
C PRO A 230 1.04 14.01 -18.48
N MET A 231 1.56 13.68 -17.30
CA MET A 231 2.85 14.23 -16.82
C MET A 231 4.07 13.71 -17.60
N GLY A 232 3.89 12.79 -18.57
CA GLY A 232 4.96 12.27 -19.43
C GLY A 232 5.97 11.35 -18.72
N ARG A 233 5.67 10.93 -17.51
CA ARG A 233 6.50 10.00 -16.72
C ARG A 233 5.66 9.14 -15.79
N MET A 234 6.16 7.96 -15.46
CA MET A 234 5.67 7.23 -14.29
C MET A 234 6.02 7.97 -13.00
N GLY A 235 5.24 7.77 -11.95
CA GLY A 235 5.63 8.12 -10.58
C GLY A 235 6.64 7.13 -10.00
N ASP A 236 7.17 7.43 -8.84
CA ASP A 236 8.01 6.53 -8.05
C ASP A 236 7.35 6.12 -6.73
N ALA A 237 8.00 5.23 -5.98
CA ALA A 237 7.47 4.73 -4.72
C ALA A 237 7.33 5.82 -3.64
N PHE A 238 8.12 6.90 -3.73
CA PHE A 238 8.04 8.02 -2.78
C PHE A 238 6.84 8.93 -3.07
N ASP A 239 6.38 9.05 -4.33
CA ASP A 239 5.13 9.75 -4.64
C ASP A 239 3.95 9.11 -3.86
N VAL A 240 3.93 7.77 -3.79
CA VAL A 240 2.93 7.01 -3.02
C VAL A 240 3.14 7.17 -1.51
N ALA A 241 4.38 7.09 -1.05
CA ALA A 241 4.73 7.22 0.37
C ALA A 241 4.38 8.61 0.94
N HIS A 242 4.56 9.68 0.17
CA HIS A 242 4.21 11.04 0.59
C HIS A 242 2.70 11.24 0.69
N ALA A 243 1.91 10.67 -0.23
CA ALA A 243 0.46 10.68 -0.12
C ALA A 243 -0.03 9.88 1.11
N ALA A 244 0.60 8.73 1.39
CA ALA A 244 0.31 7.95 2.59
C ALA A 244 0.71 8.71 3.87
N LEU A 245 1.84 9.40 3.89
CA LEU A 245 2.27 10.27 4.99
C LEU A 245 1.25 11.36 5.28
N TYR A 246 0.78 12.08 4.26
CA TYR A 246 -0.26 13.08 4.43
C TYR A 246 -1.48 12.49 5.13
N LEU A 247 -2.03 11.39 4.61
CA LEU A 247 -3.23 10.76 5.16
C LEU A 247 -3.03 10.20 6.57
N ALA A 248 -1.81 9.77 6.91
CA ALA A 248 -1.46 9.23 8.22
C ALA A 248 -1.25 10.31 9.29
N SER A 249 -0.82 11.50 8.89
CA SER A 249 -0.40 12.60 9.77
C SER A 249 -1.57 13.49 10.23
N ASP A 250 -1.28 14.42 11.15
CA ASP A 250 -2.22 15.41 11.63
C ASP A 250 -2.56 16.48 10.57
N ALA A 251 -1.79 16.56 9.47
CA ALA A 251 -2.14 17.39 8.31
C ALA A 251 -3.49 16.96 7.68
N ALA A 252 -3.87 15.68 7.85
CA ALA A 252 -5.13 15.12 7.38
C ALA A 252 -6.15 14.88 8.52
N LYS A 253 -6.05 15.57 9.66
CA LYS A 253 -6.91 15.34 10.85
C LYS A 253 -8.42 15.49 10.59
N TYR A 254 -8.82 16.16 9.52
CA TYR A 254 -10.22 16.33 9.10
C TYR A 254 -10.52 15.63 7.76
N VAL A 255 -9.70 14.63 7.39
CA VAL A 255 -9.81 13.88 6.13
C VAL A 255 -10.06 12.41 6.44
N THR A 256 -11.25 11.91 6.09
CA THR A 256 -11.63 10.50 6.22
C THR A 256 -12.59 10.10 5.11
N GLY A 257 -12.56 8.86 4.66
CA GLY A 257 -13.43 8.32 3.61
C GLY A 257 -13.05 8.78 2.19
N THR A 258 -11.83 9.33 1.99
CA THR A 258 -11.39 9.86 0.70
C THR A 258 -10.37 8.97 -0.01
N GLU A 259 -10.18 9.25 -1.28
CA GLU A 259 -9.10 8.70 -2.11
C GLU A 259 -8.19 9.82 -2.62
N ILE A 260 -6.88 9.56 -2.60
CA ILE A 260 -5.88 10.39 -3.28
C ILE A 260 -5.34 9.64 -4.49
N LEU A 261 -5.56 10.19 -5.67
CA LEU A 261 -4.96 9.70 -6.91
C LEU A 261 -3.49 10.12 -6.98
N VAL A 262 -2.60 9.15 -7.19
CA VAL A 262 -1.16 9.35 -7.41
C VAL A 262 -0.83 8.73 -8.76
N ASP A 263 -1.21 9.39 -9.85
CA ASP A 263 -1.28 8.78 -11.17
C ASP A 263 -0.79 9.66 -12.34
N GLY A 264 -0.26 10.84 -12.05
CA GLY A 264 0.22 11.78 -13.07
C GLY A 264 -0.87 12.27 -14.03
N GLY A 265 -2.14 12.27 -13.59
CA GLY A 265 -3.30 12.68 -14.37
C GLY A 265 -3.90 11.55 -15.22
N LEU A 266 -3.44 10.31 -15.06
CA LEU A 266 -3.90 9.17 -15.87
C LEU A 266 -5.42 8.95 -15.83
N CYS A 267 -6.06 9.16 -14.67
CA CYS A 267 -7.51 9.03 -14.52
C CYS A 267 -8.31 10.23 -14.99
N ALA A 268 -7.68 11.38 -15.23
CA ALA A 268 -8.32 12.60 -15.68
C ALA A 268 -8.37 12.72 -17.22
N THR A 269 -7.74 11.80 -17.94
CA THR A 269 -7.73 11.81 -19.41
C THR A 269 -8.83 10.97 -20.01
N VAL A 270 -9.32 11.38 -21.18
CA VAL A 270 -10.07 10.52 -22.09
C VAL A 270 -9.07 9.63 -22.82
N PRO A 271 -9.30 8.31 -22.93
CA PRO A 271 -8.45 7.44 -23.75
C PRO A 271 -8.42 7.97 -25.20
N SER A 272 -7.21 8.24 -25.68
CA SER A 272 -6.96 8.61 -27.08
C SER A 272 -7.01 7.40 -27.98
#